data_2c3b72f246b9cec0daf9b34503d0a49c
#
_entry.id   2c3b72f246b9cec0daf9b34503d0a49c
#
_cell.length_a   1.000
_cell.length_b   1.000
_cell.length_c   1.000
_cell.angle_alpha   90.00
_cell.angle_beta   90.00
_cell.angle_gamma   90.00
#
_symmetry.space_group_name_H-M   'P 1'
#
loop_
_entity.id
_entity.type
_entity.pdbx_description
1 polymer ?
#
loop_
_entity_poly.entity_id
_entity_poly.type
_entity_poly.pdbx_seq_one_letter_code
_entity_poly.pdbx_strand_id
1 'polypeptide(L)'
;MIKLKHIINGAVASEIDMSEGDFSIGRDHGNSLQLDDGAVSGKHAVISLVANAYLPETFDISISDMDSTNGTYVNSFTVSQQHHKHGEVIRIGTYEYKLYDDQSHVGTQTEYLPQ
;
A
#
# COMPACT_ATOMS: atom_id res chain seq x y z
N MET A 1 11.12 -1.61 8.48
CA MET A 1 9.73 -1.97 8.78
C MET A 1 8.79 -1.25 7.82
N ILE A 2 7.78 -1.93 7.38
CA ILE A 2 6.84 -1.37 6.41
C ILE A 2 5.55 -1.05 7.11
N LYS A 3 5.04 0.16 6.89
CA LYS A 3 3.80 0.62 7.50
C LYS A 3 2.88 1.17 6.45
N LEU A 4 1.59 0.90 6.63
CA LEU A 4 0.54 1.49 5.81
C LEU A 4 -0.12 2.58 6.66
N LYS A 5 -0.01 3.82 6.22
CA LYS A 5 -0.51 4.97 6.97
C LYS A 5 -1.80 5.47 6.37
N HIS A 6 -2.85 5.52 7.18
CA HIS A 6 -4.14 6.06 6.75
C HIS A 6 -4.09 7.57 6.81
N ILE A 7 -4.39 8.22 5.69
CA ILE A 7 -4.29 9.67 5.57
C ILE A 7 -5.69 10.27 5.53
N ILE A 8 -5.94 11.23 6.41
CA ILE A 8 -7.19 11.98 6.43
C ILE A 8 -6.83 13.45 6.41
N ASN A 9 -7.30 14.17 5.41
CA ASN A 9 -7.04 15.60 5.26
C ASN A 9 -5.54 15.93 5.31
N GLY A 10 -4.74 15.08 4.70
CA GLY A 10 -3.31 15.30 4.63
C GLY A 10 -2.52 14.90 5.86
N ALA A 11 -3.17 14.41 6.90
CA ALA A 11 -2.51 14.02 8.14
C ALA A 11 -2.64 12.52 8.38
N VAL A 12 -1.67 11.93 9.04
CA VAL A 12 -1.71 10.51 9.38
C VAL A 12 -2.70 10.29 10.52
N ALA A 13 -3.75 9.54 10.24
CA ALA A 13 -4.78 9.23 11.23
C ALA A 13 -4.46 7.93 11.99
N SER A 14 -3.85 6.96 11.31
CA SER A 14 -3.50 5.69 11.94
C SER A 14 -2.42 5.01 11.12
N GLU A 15 -1.78 4.00 11.70
CA GLU A 15 -0.74 3.24 11.04
C GLU A 15 -0.97 1.77 11.26
N ILE A 16 -0.64 0.97 10.24
CA ILE A 16 -0.74 -0.47 10.30
C ILE A 16 0.63 -1.04 9.97
N ASP A 17 1.18 -1.86 10.85
CA ASP A 17 2.44 -2.55 10.57
C ASP A 17 2.16 -3.70 9.63
N MET A 18 3.01 -3.83 8.61
CA MET A 18 2.84 -4.87 7.61
C MET A 18 4.00 -5.84 7.68
N SER A 19 3.73 -7.09 7.35
CA SER A 19 4.74 -8.14 7.34
C SER A 19 4.69 -8.87 6.00
N GLU A 20 5.66 -9.76 5.80
CA GLU A 20 5.74 -10.53 4.57
C GLU A 20 4.44 -11.29 4.32
N GLY A 21 4.02 -11.36 3.07
CA GLY A 21 2.82 -12.05 2.66
C GLY A 21 1.83 -11.11 1.99
N ASP A 22 0.60 -11.59 1.85
CA ASP A 22 -0.45 -10.83 1.21
C ASP A 22 -1.30 -10.11 2.25
N PHE A 23 -1.56 -8.84 1.99
CA PHE A 23 -2.38 -8.01 2.85
C PHE A 23 -3.60 -7.60 2.03
N SER A 24 -4.76 -8.16 2.36
CA SER A 24 -5.98 -7.91 1.58
C SER A 24 -6.77 -6.75 2.16
N ILE A 25 -7.40 -5.98 1.27
CA ILE A 25 -8.19 -4.81 1.64
C ILE A 25 -9.55 -4.96 0.97
N GLY A 26 -10.61 -4.80 1.73
CA GLY A 26 -11.95 -4.89 1.17
C GLY A 26 -13.03 -4.72 2.22
N ARG A 27 -14.29 -4.78 1.74
CA ARG A 27 -15.43 -4.57 2.61
C ARG A 27 -15.80 -5.82 3.40
N ASP A 28 -15.50 -6.99 2.88
CA ASP A 28 -15.89 -8.24 3.55
C ASP A 28 -15.06 -8.50 4.78
N HIS A 29 -15.64 -9.23 5.73
CA HIS A 29 -14.91 -9.75 6.87
C HIS A 29 -13.86 -10.73 6.35
N GLY A 30 -12.77 -10.86 7.02
CA GLY A 30 -11.72 -11.77 6.59
C GLY A 30 -10.62 -11.08 5.79
N ASN A 31 -10.81 -9.84 5.37
CA ASN A 31 -9.72 -9.07 4.78
C ASN A 31 -8.75 -8.65 5.89
N SER A 32 -7.49 -8.48 5.52
CA SER A 32 -6.49 -7.97 6.47
C SER A 32 -6.88 -6.59 6.96
N LEU A 33 -7.43 -5.78 6.08
CA LEU A 33 -7.99 -4.48 6.43
C LEU A 33 -9.40 -4.41 5.89
N GLN A 34 -10.37 -4.29 6.78
CA GLN A 34 -11.77 -4.20 6.39
C GLN A 34 -12.18 -2.74 6.32
N LEU A 35 -12.71 -2.32 5.18
CA LEU A 35 -13.22 -0.96 4.98
C LEU A 35 -14.72 -1.05 4.75
N ASP A 36 -15.50 -0.69 5.76
CA ASP A 36 -16.95 -0.80 5.73
C ASP A 36 -17.52 0.41 5.00
N ASP A 37 -17.44 0.40 3.69
CA ASP A 37 -17.87 1.51 2.85
C ASP A 37 -18.43 0.93 1.56
N GLY A 38 -19.58 1.42 1.13
CA GLY A 38 -20.27 0.92 -0.06
C GLY A 38 -19.46 1.09 -1.35
N ALA A 39 -18.50 2.02 -1.38
CA ALA A 39 -17.65 2.21 -2.55
C ALA A 39 -16.51 1.19 -2.62
N VAL A 40 -16.34 0.36 -1.59
CA VAL A 40 -15.27 -0.62 -1.52
C VAL A 40 -15.85 -1.99 -1.81
N SER A 41 -15.23 -2.71 -2.75
CA SER A 41 -15.67 -4.07 -3.10
C SER A 41 -15.32 -5.05 -1.98
N GLY A 42 -16.00 -6.18 -1.94
CA GLY A 42 -15.79 -7.19 -0.91
C GLY A 42 -14.33 -7.61 -0.79
N LYS A 43 -13.69 -7.91 -1.94
CA LYS A 43 -12.26 -8.03 -2.04
C LYS A 43 -11.82 -6.99 -3.05
N HIS A 44 -11.18 -5.93 -2.59
CA HIS A 44 -10.92 -4.78 -3.44
C HIS A 44 -9.49 -4.78 -3.98
N ALA A 45 -8.52 -4.98 -3.11
CA ALA A 45 -7.12 -4.95 -3.51
C ALA A 45 -6.28 -5.81 -2.58
N VAL A 46 -5.09 -6.18 -3.06
CA VAL A 46 -4.12 -6.92 -2.25
C VAL A 46 -2.77 -6.24 -2.39
N ILE A 47 -2.12 -6.01 -1.26
CA ILE A 47 -0.74 -5.55 -1.24
C ILE A 47 0.11 -6.77 -0.88
N SER A 48 1.07 -7.10 -1.74
CA SER A 48 1.93 -8.26 -1.53
C SER A 48 3.32 -7.81 -1.16
N LEU A 49 3.87 -8.35 -0.07
CA LEU A 49 5.21 -8.10 0.38
C LEU A 49 6.01 -9.37 0.25
N VAL A 50 7.00 -9.37 -0.63
CA VAL A 50 7.83 -10.54 -0.89
C VAL A 50 9.28 -10.17 -0.57
N ALA A 51 9.94 -10.98 0.25
CA ALA A 51 11.32 -10.71 0.62
C ALA A 51 12.18 -10.68 -0.64
N ASN A 52 13.03 -9.66 -0.74
CA ASN A 52 13.91 -9.54 -1.88
C ASN A 52 15.02 -10.59 -1.79
N ALA A 53 15.26 -11.30 -2.90
CA ALA A 53 16.21 -12.39 -2.91
C ALA A 53 17.66 -11.93 -2.79
N TYR A 54 17.93 -10.67 -3.12
CA TYR A 54 19.30 -10.17 -3.20
C TYR A 54 19.65 -9.15 -2.11
N LEU A 55 18.65 -8.44 -1.60
CA LEU A 55 18.87 -7.38 -0.62
C LEU A 55 18.22 -7.76 0.71
N PRO A 56 19.02 -8.10 1.72
CA PRO A 56 18.47 -8.53 3.01
C PRO A 56 17.60 -7.43 3.63
N GLU A 57 16.55 -7.85 4.31
CA GLU A 57 15.65 -6.96 5.04
C GLU A 57 14.89 -5.97 4.18
N THR A 58 14.86 -6.20 2.87
CA THR A 58 14.03 -5.41 1.98
C THR A 58 12.94 -6.28 1.37
N PHE A 59 11.87 -5.62 0.90
CA PHE A 59 10.73 -6.32 0.32
C PHE A 59 10.41 -5.73 -1.04
N ASP A 60 10.01 -6.61 -1.94
CA ASP A 60 9.39 -6.18 -3.19
C ASP A 60 7.90 -6.06 -2.91
N ILE A 61 7.34 -4.90 -3.18
CA ILE A 61 5.97 -4.59 -2.83
C ILE A 61 5.18 -4.36 -4.09
N SER A 62 4.03 -5.02 -4.19
CA SER A 62 3.13 -4.80 -5.31
C SER A 62 1.71 -4.64 -4.81
N ILE A 63 0.90 -3.91 -5.57
CA ILE A 63 -0.51 -3.77 -5.29
C ILE A 63 -1.29 -4.27 -6.49
N SER A 64 -2.34 -5.06 -6.25
CA SER A 64 -3.19 -5.62 -7.29
C SER A 64 -4.63 -5.26 -7.00
N ASP A 65 -5.34 -4.80 -8.04
CA ASP A 65 -6.78 -4.60 -7.95
C ASP A 65 -7.46 -5.95 -8.20
N MET A 66 -8.46 -6.26 -7.41
CA MET A 66 -9.13 -7.55 -7.48
C MET A 66 -10.47 -7.42 -8.20
N ASP A 67 -10.44 -6.82 -9.38
CA ASP A 67 -11.64 -6.56 -10.19
C ASP A 67 -12.68 -5.78 -9.41
N SER A 68 -12.21 -4.76 -8.70
CA SER A 68 -13.10 -3.93 -7.91
C SER A 68 -14.04 -3.12 -8.79
N THR A 69 -15.20 -2.77 -8.24
CA THR A 69 -16.19 -2.00 -8.98
C THR A 69 -15.70 -0.59 -9.27
N ASN A 70 -15.06 0.04 -8.31
CA ASN A 70 -14.66 1.45 -8.42
C ASN A 70 -13.18 1.67 -8.65
N GLY A 71 -12.39 0.61 -8.69
CA GLY A 71 -10.97 0.70 -9.02
C GLY A 71 -10.07 0.99 -7.84
N THR A 72 -8.80 0.70 -8.03
CA THR A 72 -7.72 1.01 -7.09
C THR A 72 -6.81 2.02 -7.78
N TYR A 73 -6.41 3.05 -7.06
CA TYR A 73 -5.63 4.14 -7.64
C TYR A 73 -4.31 4.30 -6.89
N VAL A 74 -3.25 4.51 -7.65
CA VAL A 74 -1.94 4.83 -7.08
C VAL A 74 -1.52 6.16 -7.68
N ASN A 75 -1.32 7.16 -6.84
CA ASN A 75 -1.02 8.53 -7.25
C ASN A 75 -2.00 9.03 -8.30
N SER A 76 -3.29 8.75 -8.09
CA SER A 76 -4.42 9.18 -8.93
C SER A 76 -4.54 8.45 -10.26
N PHE A 77 -3.73 7.42 -10.50
CA PHE A 77 -3.87 6.60 -11.70
C PHE A 77 -4.43 5.24 -11.34
N THR A 78 -5.41 4.77 -12.13
CA THR A 78 -5.99 3.45 -11.94
C THR A 78 -4.95 2.39 -12.23
N VAL A 79 -4.89 1.36 -11.39
CA VAL A 79 -3.94 0.27 -11.61
C VAL A 79 -4.65 -1.07 -11.58
N SER A 80 -4.14 -2.05 -12.35
CA SER A 80 -4.57 -3.43 -12.21
C SER A 80 -3.56 -4.16 -11.34
N GLN A 81 -2.28 -3.97 -11.63
CA GLN A 81 -1.21 -4.49 -10.80
C GLN A 81 -0.01 -3.58 -11.00
N GLN A 82 0.66 -3.23 -9.93
CA GLN A 82 1.78 -2.32 -10.01
C GLN A 82 2.72 -2.54 -8.84
N HIS A 83 4.01 -2.46 -9.12
CA HIS A 83 5.01 -2.42 -8.06
C HIS A 83 4.91 -1.08 -7.35
N HIS A 84 4.99 -1.12 -6.03
CA HIS A 84 4.76 0.07 -5.22
C HIS A 84 6.07 0.59 -4.67
N LYS A 85 6.14 1.91 -4.49
CA LYS A 85 7.32 2.58 -3.95
C LYS A 85 6.94 3.35 -2.71
N HIS A 86 7.94 3.57 -1.87
CA HIS A 86 7.77 4.39 -0.69
C HIS A 86 7.18 5.75 -1.05
N GLY A 87 6.19 6.17 -0.29
CA GLY A 87 5.61 7.50 -0.44
C GLY A 87 4.47 7.63 -1.44
N GLU A 88 4.18 6.57 -2.19
CA GLU A 88 3.04 6.64 -3.10
C GLU A 88 1.72 6.54 -2.34
N VAL A 89 0.71 7.23 -2.85
CA VAL A 89 -0.60 7.27 -2.23
C VAL A 89 -1.52 6.28 -2.91
N ILE A 90 -2.08 5.36 -2.14
CA ILE A 90 -3.05 4.38 -2.61
C ILE A 90 -4.43 4.86 -2.22
N ARG A 91 -5.35 4.93 -3.17
CA ARG A 91 -6.73 5.31 -2.89
C ARG A 91 -7.68 4.17 -3.23
N ILE A 92 -8.51 3.82 -2.25
CA ILE A 92 -9.53 2.79 -2.39
C ILE A 92 -10.83 3.40 -1.87
N GLY A 93 -11.80 3.59 -2.76
CA GLY A 93 -13.00 4.35 -2.41
C GLY A 93 -12.61 5.77 -2.03
N THR A 94 -12.98 6.21 -0.84
CA THR A 94 -12.59 7.52 -0.34
C THR A 94 -11.41 7.43 0.63
N TYR A 95 -10.86 6.24 0.83
CA TYR A 95 -9.76 6.02 1.78
C TYR A 95 -8.43 6.23 1.07
N GLU A 96 -7.53 6.97 1.72
CA GLU A 96 -6.19 7.19 1.21
C GLU A 96 -5.18 6.61 2.16
N TYR A 97 -4.21 5.89 1.61
CA TYR A 97 -3.15 5.27 2.38
C TYR A 97 -1.81 5.59 1.76
N LYS A 98 -0.81 5.73 2.59
CA LYS A 98 0.55 5.95 2.13
C LYS A 98 1.42 4.84 2.66
N LEU A 99 2.19 4.22 1.78
CA LEU A 99 3.09 3.16 2.17
C LEU A 99 4.41 3.76 2.62
N TYR A 100 4.89 3.34 3.77
CA TYR A 100 6.14 3.83 4.32
C TYR A 100 7.07 2.66 4.55
N ASP A 101 8.27 2.73 3.96
CA ASP A 101 9.26 1.68 4.06
C ASP A 101 10.54 2.30 4.59
N ASP A 102 10.90 1.96 5.83
CA ASP A 102 12.09 2.50 6.46
C ASP A 102 13.35 2.20 5.67
N GLN A 103 13.45 0.99 5.10
CA GLN A 103 14.62 0.61 4.35
C GLN A 103 14.76 1.43 3.07
N SER A 104 13.65 1.60 2.39
CA SER A 104 13.63 2.42 1.18
C SER A 104 13.98 3.86 1.50
N HIS A 105 13.47 4.37 2.62
CA HIS A 105 13.74 5.73 3.03
C HIS A 105 15.24 5.95 3.30
N VAL A 106 15.85 5.02 3.98
CA VAL A 106 17.28 5.12 4.27
C VAL A 106 18.08 5.07 2.97
N GLY A 107 17.75 4.18 2.08
CA GLY A 107 18.42 4.11 0.80
C GLY A 107 18.26 5.37 -0.01
N THR A 108 17.10 5.96 0.04
CA THR A 108 16.84 7.19 -0.70
C THR A 108 17.71 8.32 -0.21
N GLN A 109 17.92 8.39 1.07
CA GLN A 109 18.77 9.44 1.58
C GLN A 109 20.17 9.42 1.06
N THR A 110 20.70 8.23 0.81
CA THR A 110 22.00 8.16 0.26
C THR A 110 22.05 8.63 -1.14
N GLU A 111 20.95 8.53 -1.83
CA GLU A 111 20.98 8.90 -3.22
C GLU A 111 20.91 10.34 -3.46
N TYR A 112 20.08 11.07 -2.72
CA TYR A 112 19.92 12.41 -3.10
C TYR A 112 20.87 13.31 -2.48
N LEU A 113 21.85 12.76 -1.98
CA LEU A 113 22.89 13.59 -1.72
C LEU A 113 23.46 14.20 -2.89
N PRO A 114 23.27 13.81 -3.88
CA PRO A 114 23.69 14.47 -4.93
C PRO A 114 22.78 14.97 -5.58
N GLN A 115 22.27 14.76 -5.42
CA GLN A 115 21.60 15.13 -6.15
C GLN A 115 21.52 15.68 -6.28
#